data_1b35fd0e55f95eb7d18e547c2eb0e55a
#
_entry.id   1b35fd0e55f95eb7d18e547c2eb0e55a
#
_cell.length_a   1.000
_cell.length_b   1.000
_cell.length_c   1.000
_cell.angle_alpha   90.00
_cell.angle_beta   90.00
_cell.angle_gamma   90.00
#
_symmetry.space_group_name_H-M   'P 1'
#
loop_
_entity.id
_entity.type
_entity.pdbx_description
1 polymer ?
#
loop_
_entity_poly.entity_id
_entity_poly.type
_entity_poly.pdbx_seq_one_letter_code
_entity_poly.pdbx_strand_id
1 'polypeptide(L)'
;MILLAVDTALDACAAAVARSHDGTVEVFGVTEVIGRGHAECLMRVVDDALARAGVAHADLDGYAVSIGPGSFTGIRVGVAAVRGFALAAGKPAVSVTSLEALAQEGRALAPGRSIVAVLDARKDEVYAQAFDADGRPLDAAVVAPAARIAHRAAELGAMVIGSGAPLLAAIDPSLDIVAATPFPAIDTIARLALPRLAAATPTTPRPSPLYVRAPDAKPQGAARLARLTPGGLAAGGAP
;
A
#
# COMPACT_ATOMS: atom_id res chain seq x y z
N MET A 1 18.38 -13.64 5.75
CA MET A 1 17.54 -12.47 6.12
C MET A 1 16.10 -12.87 6.07
N ILE A 2 15.33 -12.53 7.12
CA ILE A 2 13.91 -12.89 7.24
C ILE A 2 13.09 -11.61 7.43
N LEU A 3 12.12 -11.36 6.56
CA LEU A 3 11.29 -10.15 6.50
C LEU A 3 9.82 -10.51 6.63
N LEU A 4 9.07 -9.76 7.44
CA LEU A 4 7.59 -9.77 7.42
C LEU A 4 7.08 -8.58 6.60
N ALA A 5 6.34 -8.86 5.54
CA ALA A 5 5.65 -7.85 4.72
C ALA A 5 4.14 -7.86 5.04
N VAL A 6 3.53 -6.68 5.04
CA VAL A 6 2.09 -6.47 5.29
C VAL A 6 1.48 -5.59 4.21
N ASP A 7 0.31 -5.95 3.72
CA ASP A 7 -0.52 -5.10 2.86
C ASP A 7 -1.98 -5.08 3.33
N THR A 8 -2.48 -3.88 3.52
CA THR A 8 -3.87 -3.58 3.86
C THR A 8 -4.38 -2.38 3.07
N ALA A 9 -3.66 -2.02 2.00
CA ALA A 9 -3.93 -0.79 1.27
C ALA A 9 -5.16 -0.86 0.35
N LEU A 10 -5.58 -2.06 -0.05
CA LEU A 10 -6.69 -2.30 -0.97
C LEU A 10 -7.69 -3.29 -0.36
N ASP A 11 -8.45 -4.02 -1.18
CA ASP A 11 -9.50 -4.93 -0.70
C ASP A 11 -8.96 -6.20 0.00
N ALA A 12 -7.67 -6.46 -0.11
CA ALA A 12 -7.01 -7.57 0.57
C ALA A 12 -6.39 -7.15 1.91
N CYS A 13 -6.45 -8.06 2.89
CA CYS A 13 -5.59 -8.06 4.06
C CYS A 13 -4.57 -9.18 3.85
N ALA A 14 -3.30 -8.83 3.73
CA ALA A 14 -2.27 -9.79 3.37
C ALA A 14 -1.01 -9.61 4.21
N ALA A 15 -0.34 -10.74 4.49
CA ALA A 15 0.99 -10.77 5.08
C ALA A 15 1.83 -11.87 4.44
N ALA A 16 3.13 -11.66 4.37
CA ALA A 16 4.07 -12.68 3.92
C ALA A 16 5.37 -12.62 4.69
N VAL A 17 5.91 -13.78 5.00
CA VAL A 17 7.29 -13.91 5.43
C VAL A 17 8.15 -14.22 4.22
N ALA A 18 9.15 -13.38 3.94
CA ALA A 18 10.15 -13.65 2.93
C ALA A 18 11.48 -14.02 3.59
N ARG A 19 12.06 -15.12 3.15
CA ARG A 19 13.37 -15.60 3.59
C ARG A 19 14.34 -15.53 2.42
N SER A 20 15.45 -14.82 2.61
CA SER A 20 16.54 -14.76 1.63
C SER A 20 17.77 -15.46 2.19
N HIS A 21 18.25 -16.50 1.48
CA HIS A 21 19.43 -17.27 1.82
C HIS A 21 20.15 -17.70 0.52
N ASP A 22 21.45 -17.46 0.43
CA ASP A 22 22.31 -17.87 -0.70
C ASP A 22 21.73 -17.53 -2.09
N GLY A 23 21.18 -16.32 -2.24
CA GLY A 23 20.62 -15.85 -3.50
C GLY A 23 19.21 -16.40 -3.82
N THR A 24 18.69 -17.31 -2.99
CA THR A 24 17.31 -17.83 -3.11
C THR A 24 16.37 -17.03 -2.22
N VAL A 25 15.17 -16.76 -2.72
CA VAL A 25 14.10 -16.09 -1.97
C VAL A 25 12.86 -16.98 -1.95
N GLU A 26 12.53 -17.44 -0.75
CA GLU A 26 11.27 -18.13 -0.45
C GLU A 26 10.28 -17.13 0.14
N VAL A 27 9.00 -17.24 -0.22
CA VAL A 27 7.92 -16.37 0.30
C VAL A 27 6.76 -17.24 0.76
N PHE A 28 6.30 -16.99 1.97
CA PHE A 28 5.19 -17.67 2.63
C PHE A 28 4.06 -16.66 2.85
N GLY A 29 3.20 -16.52 1.83
CA GLY A 29 2.15 -15.52 1.82
C GLY A 29 0.80 -16.05 2.30
N VAL A 30 0.02 -15.17 2.93
CA VAL A 30 -1.40 -15.32 3.26
C VAL A 30 -2.13 -14.09 2.77
N THR A 31 -3.20 -14.29 2.02
CA THR A 31 -4.02 -13.19 1.49
C THR A 31 -5.50 -13.52 1.70
N GLU A 32 -6.23 -12.59 2.28
CA GLU A 32 -7.69 -12.66 2.44
C GLU A 32 -8.33 -11.44 1.80
N VAL A 33 -9.28 -11.68 0.91
CA VAL A 33 -10.06 -10.63 0.26
C VAL A 33 -11.26 -10.33 1.14
N ILE A 34 -11.25 -9.17 1.80
CA ILE A 34 -12.24 -8.82 2.84
C ILE A 34 -12.99 -7.52 2.55
N GLY A 35 -12.43 -6.66 1.70
CA GLY A 35 -12.98 -5.34 1.39
C GLY A 35 -12.97 -4.36 2.57
N ARG A 36 -13.35 -4.81 3.77
CA ARG A 36 -13.37 -4.02 5.02
C ARG A 36 -12.97 -4.88 6.21
N GLY A 37 -12.63 -4.26 7.35
CA GLY A 37 -12.29 -5.01 8.57
C GLY A 37 -10.81 -5.42 8.65
N HIS A 38 -9.92 -4.67 7.99
CA HIS A 38 -8.48 -5.00 7.98
C HIS A 38 -7.86 -5.04 9.38
N ALA A 39 -8.31 -4.18 10.30
CA ALA A 39 -7.77 -4.14 11.66
C ALA A 39 -8.10 -5.42 12.45
N GLU A 40 -9.28 -5.99 12.23
CA GLU A 40 -9.77 -7.17 12.92
C GLU A 40 -9.08 -8.46 12.44
N CYS A 41 -8.69 -8.53 11.17
CA CYS A 41 -8.09 -9.74 10.61
C CYS A 41 -6.56 -9.71 10.55
N LEU A 42 -5.93 -8.53 10.57
CA LEU A 42 -4.50 -8.38 10.29
C LEU A 42 -3.62 -9.26 11.18
N MET A 43 -3.87 -9.27 12.49
CA MET A 43 -3.02 -10.05 13.40
C MET A 43 -3.07 -11.54 13.10
N ARG A 44 -4.26 -12.07 12.80
CA ARG A 44 -4.41 -13.48 12.42
C ARG A 44 -3.70 -13.79 11.10
N VAL A 45 -3.82 -12.92 10.09
CA VAL A 45 -3.13 -13.10 8.81
C VAL A 45 -1.60 -13.06 8.99
N VAL A 46 -1.10 -12.23 9.90
CA VAL A 46 0.32 -12.19 10.26
C VAL A 46 0.75 -13.48 10.95
N ASP A 47 -0.01 -13.95 11.94
CA ASP A 47 0.29 -15.18 12.68
C ASP A 47 0.29 -16.40 11.73
N ASP A 48 -0.66 -16.46 10.80
CA ASP A 48 -0.74 -17.52 9.78
C ASP A 48 0.48 -17.50 8.85
N ALA A 49 0.96 -16.31 8.44
CA ALA A 49 2.16 -16.18 7.60
C ALA A 49 3.44 -16.62 8.34
N LEU A 50 3.57 -16.25 9.61
CA LEU A 50 4.67 -16.69 10.49
C LEU A 50 4.64 -18.22 10.67
N ALA A 51 3.48 -18.78 10.95
CA ALA A 51 3.29 -20.22 11.13
C ALA A 51 3.65 -20.99 9.84
N ARG A 52 3.21 -20.53 8.65
CA ARG A 52 3.58 -21.13 7.36
C ARG A 52 5.07 -21.11 7.10
N ALA A 53 5.75 -20.06 7.51
CA ALA A 53 7.19 -19.94 7.40
C ALA A 53 7.97 -20.70 8.47
N GLY A 54 7.29 -21.16 9.55
CA GLY A 54 7.91 -21.82 10.69
C GLY A 54 8.86 -20.90 11.46
N VAL A 55 8.53 -19.60 11.59
CA VAL A 55 9.35 -18.59 12.30
C VAL A 55 8.51 -17.84 13.33
N ALA A 56 9.17 -17.32 14.34
CA ALA A 56 8.58 -16.41 15.32
C ALA A 56 8.92 -14.95 15.00
N HIS A 57 8.20 -14.00 15.62
CA HIS A 57 8.53 -12.57 15.50
C HIS A 57 9.98 -12.23 15.89
N ALA A 58 10.56 -12.98 16.82
CA ALA A 58 11.94 -12.77 17.27
C ALA A 58 12.96 -13.07 16.17
N ASP A 59 12.65 -13.97 15.25
CA ASP A 59 13.55 -14.42 14.17
C ASP A 59 13.58 -13.43 13.01
N LEU A 60 12.65 -12.48 12.94
CA LEU A 60 12.57 -11.50 11.87
C LEU A 60 13.74 -10.51 11.95
N ASP A 61 14.34 -10.17 10.82
CA ASP A 61 15.36 -9.13 10.69
C ASP A 61 14.75 -7.74 10.46
N GLY A 62 13.50 -7.67 10.01
CA GLY A 62 12.79 -6.41 9.80
C GLY A 62 11.43 -6.59 9.17
N TYR A 63 10.83 -5.47 8.81
CA TYR A 63 9.44 -5.38 8.41
C TYR A 63 9.28 -4.57 7.14
N ALA A 64 8.20 -4.86 6.39
CA ALA A 64 7.78 -4.05 5.24
C ALA A 64 6.28 -3.80 5.28
N VAL A 65 5.85 -2.70 4.66
CA VAL A 65 4.44 -2.39 4.50
C VAL A 65 4.15 -1.69 3.19
N SER A 66 3.02 -2.04 2.58
CA SER A 66 2.44 -1.25 1.51
C SER A 66 1.93 0.08 2.07
N ILE A 67 2.41 1.19 1.49
CA ILE A 67 2.04 2.54 1.93
C ILE A 67 0.97 3.18 1.04
N GLY A 68 0.39 2.43 0.09
CA GLY A 68 -0.59 2.90 -0.87
C GLY A 68 0.03 3.34 -2.22
N PRO A 69 -0.73 4.03 -3.07
CA PRO A 69 -2.09 4.55 -2.82
C PRO A 69 -3.13 3.45 -2.66
N GLY A 70 -4.27 3.82 -2.03
CA GLY A 70 -5.38 2.91 -1.78
C GLY A 70 -6.36 3.44 -0.72
N SER A 71 -6.96 2.54 0.05
CA SER A 71 -7.88 2.84 1.15
C SER A 71 -7.21 3.65 2.24
N PHE A 72 -7.74 4.82 2.55
CA PHE A 72 -7.22 5.71 3.59
C PHE A 72 -7.13 5.03 4.98
N THR A 73 -8.14 4.26 5.34
CA THR A 73 -8.16 3.51 6.61
C THR A 73 -7.23 2.31 6.56
N GLY A 74 -7.29 1.54 5.48
CA GLY A 74 -6.47 0.33 5.32
C GLY A 74 -4.98 0.64 5.38
N ILE A 75 -4.49 1.62 4.62
CA ILE A 75 -3.07 2.02 4.65
C ILE A 75 -2.62 2.36 6.08
N ARG A 76 -3.44 3.07 6.85
CA ARG A 76 -3.10 3.44 8.24
C ARG A 76 -3.03 2.24 9.16
N VAL A 77 -3.89 1.26 8.99
CA VAL A 77 -3.87 0.01 9.76
C VAL A 77 -2.53 -0.71 9.57
N GLY A 78 -2.13 -0.97 8.33
CA GLY A 78 -0.87 -1.66 8.03
C GLY A 78 0.35 -0.86 8.50
N VAL A 79 0.41 0.43 8.17
CA VAL A 79 1.53 1.29 8.57
C VAL A 79 1.65 1.38 10.10
N ALA A 80 0.53 1.53 10.84
CA ALA A 80 0.57 1.57 12.29
C ALA A 80 1.04 0.25 12.90
N ALA A 81 0.53 -0.88 12.41
CA ALA A 81 0.92 -2.21 12.87
C ALA A 81 2.43 -2.46 12.66
N VAL A 82 2.92 -2.24 11.43
CA VAL A 82 4.33 -2.46 11.10
C VAL A 82 5.26 -1.52 11.88
N ARG A 83 4.87 -0.26 12.08
CA ARG A 83 5.64 0.66 12.94
C ARG A 83 5.66 0.20 14.39
N GLY A 84 4.56 -0.37 14.89
CA GLY A 84 4.46 -0.97 16.21
C GLY A 84 5.38 -2.18 16.37
N PHE A 85 5.35 -3.11 15.42
CA PHE A 85 6.25 -4.28 15.39
C PHE A 85 7.72 -3.87 15.36
N ALA A 86 8.07 -2.97 14.44
CA ALA A 86 9.44 -2.47 14.28
C ALA A 86 9.96 -1.79 15.56
N LEU A 87 9.12 -0.99 16.21
CA LEU A 87 9.44 -0.33 17.48
C LEU A 87 9.65 -1.34 18.61
N ALA A 88 8.73 -2.28 18.77
CA ALA A 88 8.79 -3.29 19.82
C ALA A 88 10.02 -4.22 19.66
N ALA A 89 10.37 -4.57 18.42
CA ALA A 89 11.50 -5.44 18.12
C ALA A 89 12.84 -4.69 18.02
N GLY A 90 12.85 -3.36 17.96
CA GLY A 90 14.07 -2.57 17.70
C GLY A 90 14.65 -2.82 16.30
N LYS A 91 13.83 -3.19 15.32
CA LYS A 91 14.24 -3.60 13.97
C LYS A 91 13.76 -2.60 12.91
N PRO A 92 14.44 -2.52 11.74
CA PRO A 92 14.05 -1.60 10.67
C PRO A 92 12.72 -1.98 10.03
N ALA A 93 12.04 -0.98 9.45
CA ALA A 93 10.89 -1.17 8.61
C ALA A 93 11.01 -0.34 7.32
N VAL A 94 10.62 -0.92 6.19
CA VAL A 94 10.70 -0.31 4.86
C VAL A 94 9.33 -0.23 4.19
N SER A 95 9.23 0.62 3.19
CA SER A 95 7.98 0.89 2.46
C SER A 95 8.04 0.34 1.04
N VAL A 96 6.87 -0.09 0.55
CA VAL A 96 6.62 -0.41 -0.86
C VAL A 96 5.33 0.32 -1.26
N THR A 97 5.24 0.89 -2.46
CA THR A 97 3.98 1.45 -2.94
C THR A 97 3.15 0.40 -3.67
N SER A 98 1.81 0.53 -3.64
CA SER A 98 0.93 -0.38 -4.37
C SER A 98 1.19 -0.30 -5.89
N LEU A 99 1.51 0.90 -6.41
CA LEU A 99 1.75 1.11 -7.84
C LEU A 99 3.07 0.50 -8.30
N GLU A 100 4.15 0.60 -7.50
CA GLU A 100 5.42 -0.05 -7.88
C GLU A 100 5.34 -1.59 -7.81
N ALA A 101 4.55 -2.13 -6.86
CA ALA A 101 4.34 -3.57 -6.80
C ALA A 101 3.56 -4.07 -8.03
N LEU A 102 2.49 -3.38 -8.43
CA LEU A 102 1.78 -3.67 -9.68
C LEU A 102 2.69 -3.52 -10.91
N ALA A 103 3.51 -2.47 -10.97
CA ALA A 103 4.45 -2.28 -12.08
C ALA A 103 5.46 -3.43 -12.18
N GLN A 104 5.95 -3.94 -11.06
CA GLN A 104 6.84 -5.10 -11.04
C GLN A 104 6.15 -6.36 -11.57
N GLU A 105 4.87 -6.57 -11.27
CA GLU A 105 4.08 -7.67 -11.83
C GLU A 105 3.87 -7.49 -13.34
N GLY A 106 3.54 -6.27 -13.77
CA GLY A 106 3.40 -5.93 -15.19
C GLY A 106 4.69 -6.20 -15.97
N ARG A 107 5.85 -5.85 -15.42
CA ARG A 107 7.16 -6.13 -16.03
C ARG A 107 7.46 -7.63 -16.16
N ALA A 108 7.03 -8.42 -15.20
CA ALA A 108 7.18 -9.89 -15.30
C ALA A 108 6.32 -10.48 -16.43
N LEU A 109 5.15 -9.89 -16.69
CA LEU A 109 4.24 -10.32 -17.76
C LEU A 109 4.62 -9.74 -19.13
N ALA A 110 5.24 -8.55 -19.17
CA ALA A 110 5.64 -7.85 -20.39
C ALA A 110 7.09 -7.34 -20.31
N PRO A 111 8.09 -8.21 -20.38
CA PRO A 111 9.50 -7.82 -20.27
C PRO A 111 9.89 -6.83 -21.36
N GLY A 112 10.71 -5.84 -20.99
CA GLY A 112 11.24 -4.84 -21.91
C GLY A 112 10.26 -3.72 -22.30
N ARG A 113 9.06 -3.68 -21.73
CA ARG A 113 8.04 -2.65 -21.98
C ARG A 113 7.92 -1.69 -20.79
N SER A 114 7.60 -0.44 -21.09
CA SER A 114 7.13 0.51 -20.08
C SER A 114 5.79 0.07 -19.52
N ILE A 115 5.54 0.33 -18.23
CA ILE A 115 4.31 -0.05 -17.52
C ILE A 115 3.64 1.20 -16.96
N VAL A 116 2.33 1.31 -17.13
CA VAL A 116 1.48 2.23 -16.40
C VAL A 116 0.66 1.43 -15.39
N ALA A 117 1.02 1.55 -14.12
CA ALA A 117 0.27 0.94 -13.02
C ALA A 117 -0.89 1.87 -12.64
N VAL A 118 -2.11 1.32 -12.57
CA VAL A 118 -3.33 2.09 -12.32
C VAL A 118 -4.23 1.40 -11.31
N LEU A 119 -4.74 2.18 -10.35
CA LEU A 119 -5.75 1.73 -9.39
C LEU A 119 -7.00 2.61 -9.50
N ASP A 120 -8.18 2.01 -9.45
CA ASP A 120 -9.44 2.75 -9.45
C ASP A 120 -9.51 3.66 -8.20
N ALA A 121 -9.59 4.95 -8.43
CA ALA A 121 -9.71 5.97 -7.38
C ALA A 121 -11.16 6.47 -7.21
N ARG A 122 -12.12 5.80 -7.86
CA ARG A 122 -13.55 6.16 -7.93
C ARG A 122 -13.81 7.44 -8.73
N LYS A 123 -15.05 7.68 -9.12
CA LYS A 123 -15.49 8.89 -9.83
C LYS A 123 -14.72 9.16 -11.14
N ASP A 124 -14.49 8.11 -11.93
CA ASP A 124 -13.74 8.15 -13.20
C ASP A 124 -12.29 8.65 -13.07
N GLU A 125 -11.73 8.63 -11.86
CA GLU A 125 -10.33 8.91 -11.59
C GLU A 125 -9.56 7.63 -11.27
N VAL A 126 -8.27 7.65 -11.53
CA VAL A 126 -7.34 6.58 -11.19
C VAL A 126 -6.13 7.14 -10.44
N TYR A 127 -5.61 6.37 -9.50
CA TYR A 127 -4.23 6.53 -9.07
C TYR A 127 -3.35 5.89 -10.14
N ALA A 128 -2.33 6.61 -10.60
CA ALA A 128 -1.48 6.12 -11.66
C ALA A 128 -0.02 6.54 -11.46
N GLN A 129 0.87 5.71 -11.97
CA GLN A 129 2.29 6.01 -12.10
C GLN A 129 2.87 5.23 -13.28
N ALA A 130 3.70 5.89 -14.08
CA ALA A 130 4.41 5.26 -15.18
C ALA A 130 5.83 4.85 -14.76
N PHE A 131 6.27 3.70 -15.29
CA PHE A 131 7.59 3.13 -15.06
C PHE A 131 8.22 2.73 -16.39
N ASP A 132 9.53 2.89 -16.51
CA ASP A 132 10.29 2.42 -17.66
C ASP A 132 10.45 0.87 -17.65
N ALA A 133 11.06 0.34 -18.70
CA ALA A 133 11.32 -1.09 -18.85
C ALA A 133 12.20 -1.67 -17.71
N ASP A 134 13.02 -0.85 -17.06
CA ASP A 134 13.86 -1.23 -15.92
C ASP A 134 13.10 -1.14 -14.58
N GLY A 135 11.87 -0.61 -14.57
CA GLY A 135 11.05 -0.42 -13.37
C GLY A 135 11.38 0.88 -12.62
N ARG A 136 12.10 1.82 -13.25
CA ARG A 136 12.31 3.14 -12.66
C ARG A 136 11.08 4.02 -12.93
N PRO A 137 10.62 4.79 -11.93
CA PRO A 137 9.49 5.68 -12.14
C PRO A 137 9.85 6.77 -13.17
N LEU A 138 8.99 6.95 -14.17
CA LEU A 138 9.07 8.02 -15.17
C LEU A 138 8.45 9.32 -14.67
N ASP A 139 7.54 9.23 -13.71
CA ASP A 139 6.83 10.36 -13.11
C ASP A 139 6.48 10.07 -11.64
N ALA A 140 5.94 11.06 -10.96
CA ALA A 140 5.40 10.88 -9.61
C ALA A 140 4.02 10.20 -9.68
N ALA A 141 3.65 9.48 -8.62
CA ALA A 141 2.29 8.96 -8.47
C ALA A 141 1.27 10.12 -8.45
N VAL A 142 0.21 9.99 -9.23
CA VAL A 142 -0.85 11.00 -9.35
C VAL A 142 -2.23 10.38 -9.15
N VAL A 143 -3.22 11.21 -8.78
CA VAL A 143 -4.65 10.93 -9.01
C VAL A 143 -5.10 11.83 -10.16
N ALA A 144 -5.73 11.24 -11.17
CA ALA A 144 -6.15 11.97 -12.37
C ALA A 144 -7.36 11.30 -13.03
N PRO A 145 -8.10 12.04 -13.87
CA PRO A 145 -9.12 11.45 -14.72
C PRO A 145 -8.54 10.32 -15.58
N ALA A 146 -9.28 9.21 -15.70
CA ALA A 146 -8.86 8.03 -16.45
C ALA A 146 -8.48 8.36 -17.91
N ALA A 147 -9.18 9.33 -18.54
CA ALA A 147 -8.89 9.77 -19.91
C ALA A 147 -7.47 10.37 -20.06
N ARG A 148 -7.00 11.13 -19.07
CA ARG A 148 -5.64 11.69 -19.08
C ARG A 148 -4.59 10.60 -19.02
N ILE A 149 -4.85 9.56 -18.20
CA ILE A 149 -3.89 8.46 -18.01
C ILE A 149 -3.93 7.51 -19.21
N ALA A 150 -5.10 7.28 -19.84
CA ALA A 150 -5.20 6.55 -21.10
C ALA A 150 -4.35 7.20 -22.20
N HIS A 151 -4.47 8.51 -22.40
CA HIS A 151 -3.64 9.25 -23.34
C HIS A 151 -2.13 9.11 -23.02
N ARG A 152 -1.76 9.24 -21.75
CA ARG A 152 -0.36 9.06 -21.31
C ARG A 152 0.17 7.65 -21.59
N ALA A 153 -0.65 6.62 -21.35
CA ALA A 153 -0.28 5.24 -21.65
C ALA A 153 -0.05 5.01 -23.16
N ALA A 154 -0.94 5.59 -24.01
CA ALA A 154 -0.80 5.54 -25.45
C ALA A 154 0.47 6.25 -25.95
N GLU A 155 0.77 7.48 -25.46
CA GLU A 155 1.99 8.21 -25.78
C GLU A 155 3.26 7.42 -25.47
N LEU A 156 3.27 6.67 -24.35
CA LEU A 156 4.41 5.87 -23.94
C LEU A 156 4.47 4.50 -24.64
N GLY A 157 3.43 4.10 -25.38
CA GLY A 157 3.28 2.73 -25.86
C GLY A 157 3.37 1.72 -24.70
N ALA A 158 2.90 2.12 -23.52
CA ALA A 158 3.05 1.36 -22.29
C ALA A 158 1.98 0.28 -22.14
N MET A 159 2.33 -0.79 -21.46
CA MET A 159 1.38 -1.79 -20.97
C MET A 159 0.68 -1.27 -19.71
N VAL A 160 -0.60 -1.55 -19.56
CA VAL A 160 -1.40 -1.10 -18.41
C VAL A 160 -1.75 -2.27 -17.49
N ILE A 161 -1.59 -2.08 -16.19
CA ILE A 161 -1.90 -3.08 -15.16
C ILE A 161 -2.62 -2.45 -13.96
N GLY A 162 -3.55 -3.20 -13.37
CA GLY A 162 -4.24 -2.87 -12.10
C GLY A 162 -5.73 -2.65 -12.26
N SER A 163 -6.42 -2.39 -11.13
CA SER A 163 -7.88 -2.30 -11.07
C SER A 163 -8.48 -1.15 -11.88
N GLY A 164 -7.71 -0.11 -12.19
CA GLY A 164 -8.12 0.99 -13.05
C GLY A 164 -8.03 0.70 -14.55
N ALA A 165 -7.36 -0.40 -14.96
CA ALA A 165 -7.13 -0.72 -16.36
C ALA A 165 -8.42 -0.83 -17.21
N PRO A 166 -9.55 -1.40 -16.71
CA PRO A 166 -10.80 -1.43 -17.44
C PRO A 166 -11.37 -0.03 -17.76
N LEU A 167 -11.16 0.95 -16.87
CA LEU A 167 -11.58 2.33 -17.13
C LEU A 167 -10.81 2.96 -18.29
N LEU A 168 -9.50 2.68 -18.38
CA LEU A 168 -8.67 3.15 -19.48
C LEU A 168 -9.04 2.46 -20.80
N ALA A 169 -9.25 1.14 -20.78
CA ALA A 169 -9.67 0.36 -21.94
C ALA A 169 -11.02 0.79 -22.51
N ALA A 170 -11.95 1.23 -21.67
CA ALA A 170 -13.24 1.76 -22.11
C ALA A 170 -13.09 3.11 -22.84
N ILE A 171 -12.04 3.87 -22.57
CA ILE A 171 -11.73 5.16 -23.22
C ILE A 171 -10.93 4.95 -24.50
N ASP A 172 -9.90 4.10 -24.43
CA ASP A 172 -9.05 3.75 -25.57
C ASP A 172 -8.89 2.21 -25.64
N PRO A 173 -9.68 1.54 -26.46
CA PRO A 173 -9.60 0.08 -26.64
C PRO A 173 -8.30 -0.39 -27.30
N SER A 174 -7.46 0.49 -27.82
CA SER A 174 -6.17 0.13 -28.43
C SER A 174 -5.06 -0.07 -27.40
N LEU A 175 -5.29 0.28 -26.12
CA LEU A 175 -4.31 0.11 -25.05
C LEU A 175 -4.05 -1.36 -24.75
N ASP A 176 -2.78 -1.67 -24.58
CA ASP A 176 -2.33 -3.02 -24.17
C ASP A 176 -2.58 -3.25 -22.68
N ILE A 177 -3.68 -3.90 -22.34
CA ILE A 177 -4.00 -4.27 -20.95
C ILE A 177 -3.35 -5.61 -20.62
N VAL A 178 -2.44 -5.62 -19.65
CA VAL A 178 -1.77 -6.85 -19.18
C VAL A 178 -2.67 -7.63 -18.22
N ALA A 179 -3.19 -6.93 -17.20
CA ALA A 179 -4.08 -7.52 -16.22
C ALA A 179 -4.91 -6.45 -15.49
N ALA A 180 -6.15 -6.77 -15.17
CA ALA A 180 -7.03 -5.96 -14.32
C ALA A 180 -6.94 -6.42 -12.86
N THR A 181 -5.72 -6.50 -12.33
CA THR A 181 -5.46 -7.01 -10.97
C THR A 181 -6.02 -6.06 -9.91
N PRO A 182 -6.83 -6.52 -8.96
CA PRO A 182 -7.47 -5.65 -7.97
C PRO A 182 -6.49 -5.09 -6.93
N PHE A 183 -5.43 -5.83 -6.64
CA PHE A 183 -4.35 -5.47 -5.71
C PHE A 183 -3.07 -6.23 -6.08
N PRO A 184 -1.88 -5.75 -5.70
CA PRO A 184 -0.63 -6.48 -5.93
C PRO A 184 -0.54 -7.72 -5.05
N ALA A 185 0.14 -8.75 -5.52
CA ALA A 185 0.46 -9.92 -4.72
C ALA A 185 1.39 -9.56 -3.55
N ILE A 186 1.11 -10.08 -2.36
CA ILE A 186 1.94 -9.84 -1.18
C ILE A 186 3.38 -10.34 -1.38
N ASP A 187 3.55 -11.38 -2.18
CA ASP A 187 4.85 -11.92 -2.57
C ASP A 187 5.71 -10.89 -3.32
N THR A 188 5.09 -10.12 -4.22
CA THR A 188 5.76 -9.05 -4.96
C THR A 188 6.23 -7.95 -4.00
N ILE A 189 5.37 -7.54 -3.07
CA ILE A 189 5.70 -6.56 -2.04
C ILE A 189 6.88 -7.05 -1.18
N ALA A 190 6.84 -8.31 -0.74
CA ALA A 190 7.90 -8.89 0.07
C ALA A 190 9.25 -8.95 -0.68
N ARG A 191 9.24 -9.36 -1.96
CA ARG A 191 10.45 -9.40 -2.80
C ARG A 191 11.04 -8.02 -3.07
N LEU A 192 10.21 -7.00 -3.30
CA LEU A 192 10.66 -5.61 -3.47
C LEU A 192 11.24 -5.02 -2.18
N ALA A 193 10.73 -5.46 -1.04
CA ALA A 193 11.16 -4.97 0.26
C ALA A 193 12.50 -5.55 0.73
N LEU A 194 12.86 -6.78 0.36
CA LEU A 194 14.09 -7.45 0.78
C LEU A 194 15.36 -6.63 0.51
N PRO A 195 15.65 -6.15 -0.72
CA PRO A 195 16.85 -5.36 -0.98
C PRO A 195 16.81 -4.01 -0.26
N ARG A 196 15.65 -3.44 -0.02
CA ARG A 196 15.48 -2.19 0.76
C ARG A 196 15.81 -2.41 2.22
N LEU A 197 15.38 -3.55 2.78
CA LEU A 197 15.70 -3.92 4.15
C LEU A 197 17.20 -4.17 4.31
N ALA A 198 17.84 -4.84 3.36
CA ALA A 198 19.29 -5.08 3.36
C ALA A 198 20.09 -3.78 3.31
N ALA A 199 19.58 -2.75 2.65
CA ALA A 199 20.19 -1.42 2.55
C ALA A 199 19.74 -0.46 3.69
N ALA A 200 18.87 -0.90 4.61
CA ALA A 200 18.33 -0.04 5.65
C ALA A 200 19.40 0.38 6.67
N THR A 201 19.35 1.62 7.07
CA THR A 201 20.22 2.25 8.06
C THR A 201 19.39 2.85 9.19
N PRO A 202 19.99 3.26 10.32
CA PRO A 202 19.27 3.97 11.37
C PRO A 202 18.57 5.27 10.90
N THR A 203 19.03 5.84 9.78
CA THR A 203 18.46 7.04 9.16
C THR A 203 17.38 6.73 8.11
N THR A 204 17.12 5.46 7.80
CA THR A 204 16.06 5.06 6.86
C THR A 204 14.71 5.61 7.34
N PRO A 205 13.97 6.37 6.51
CA PRO A 205 12.69 6.93 6.89
C PRO A 205 11.70 5.84 7.31
N ARG A 206 11.02 6.06 8.43
CA ARG A 206 9.96 5.13 8.87
C ARG A 206 8.80 5.15 7.87
N PRO A 207 8.16 4.00 7.58
CA PRO A 207 7.00 3.93 6.73
C PRO A 207 5.94 4.97 7.11
N SER A 208 5.46 5.71 6.13
CA SER A 208 4.36 6.68 6.28
C SER A 208 3.40 6.56 5.10
N PRO A 209 2.09 6.76 5.32
CA PRO A 209 1.11 6.68 4.24
C PRO A 209 1.44 7.61 3.08
N LEU A 210 1.34 7.10 1.85
CA LEU A 210 1.43 7.89 0.61
C LEU A 210 0.04 8.44 0.27
N TYR A 211 -0.18 9.71 0.57
CA TYR A 211 -1.42 10.40 0.22
C TYR A 211 -1.27 11.11 -1.13
N VAL A 212 -1.71 10.46 -2.20
CA VAL A 212 -1.74 11.03 -3.56
C VAL A 212 -2.94 11.96 -3.76
N ARG A 213 -4.07 11.66 -3.08
CA ARG A 213 -5.24 12.53 -3.03
C ARG A 213 -5.23 13.35 -1.74
N ALA A 214 -5.52 14.65 -1.84
CA ALA A 214 -5.77 15.47 -0.66
C ALA A 214 -6.97 14.90 0.14
N PRO A 215 -6.99 15.00 1.46
CA PRO A 215 -8.13 14.55 2.26
C PRO A 215 -9.43 15.23 1.80
N ASP A 216 -10.49 14.46 1.56
CA ASP A 216 -11.83 14.98 1.24
C ASP A 216 -12.49 15.69 2.45
N ALA A 217 -11.89 15.61 3.63
CA ALA A 217 -12.38 16.25 4.83
C ALA A 217 -12.20 17.78 4.71
N LYS A 218 -13.30 18.48 4.48
CA LYS A 218 -13.33 19.94 4.69
C LYS A 218 -13.01 20.21 6.15
N PRO A 219 -12.08 21.13 6.47
CA PRO A 219 -11.92 21.58 7.83
C PRO A 219 -13.29 22.01 8.36
N GLN A 220 -13.73 21.45 9.48
CA GLN A 220 -14.93 21.98 10.13
C GLN A 220 -14.64 23.44 10.37
N GLY A 221 -15.38 24.31 9.69
CA GLY A 221 -15.36 25.74 9.95
C GLY A 221 -15.55 25.94 11.45
N ALA A 222 -14.82 26.89 12.05
CA ALA A 222 -14.62 27.08 13.48
C ALA A 222 -15.94 27.10 14.31
N ALA A 223 -16.59 25.95 14.42
CA ALA A 223 -17.52 25.66 15.49
C ALA A 223 -16.66 25.48 16.75
N ARG A 224 -16.40 26.58 17.45
CA ARG A 224 -15.86 26.54 18.79
C ARG A 224 -16.78 25.62 19.60
N LEU A 225 -16.29 24.44 19.96
CA LEU A 225 -16.86 23.69 21.07
C LEU A 225 -16.92 24.66 22.24
N ALA A 226 -18.15 25.00 22.68
CA ALA A 226 -18.35 25.82 23.87
C ALA A 226 -17.59 25.10 24.99
N ARG A 227 -16.53 25.72 25.49
CA ARG A 227 -15.86 25.28 26.71
C ARG A 227 -16.91 25.37 27.82
N LEU A 228 -17.37 24.21 28.32
CA LEU A 228 -18.07 24.14 29.59
C LEU A 228 -17.10 24.69 30.65
N THR A 229 -17.32 25.91 31.10
CA THR A 229 -16.64 26.45 32.26
C THR A 229 -17.04 25.60 33.47
N PRO A 230 -16.07 25.04 34.23
CA PRO A 230 -16.41 24.38 35.49
C PRO A 230 -16.81 25.49 36.49
N GLY A 231 -18.07 25.56 36.87
CA GLY A 231 -18.53 26.49 37.88
C GLY A 231 -19.90 27.11 37.63
N GLY A 232 -20.95 26.32 37.70
CA GLY A 232 -22.33 26.74 37.63
C GLY A 232 -23.26 25.83 38.40
N LEU A 233 -22.86 25.38 39.60
CA LEU A 233 -23.82 24.92 40.61
C LEU A 233 -24.39 26.16 41.29
N ALA A 234 -25.48 26.68 40.77
CA ALA A 234 -26.30 27.67 41.44
C ALA A 234 -26.86 27.06 42.71
N ALA A 235 -26.51 27.69 43.85
CA ALA A 235 -27.13 27.43 45.12
C ALA A 235 -28.63 27.72 45.02
N GLY A 236 -29.46 26.66 45.08
CA GLY A 236 -30.89 26.75 45.28
C GLY A 236 -31.15 27.14 46.72
N GLY A 237 -31.52 28.40 46.97
CA GLY A 237 -32.08 28.81 48.23
C GLY A 237 -33.48 28.28 48.38
N ALA A 238 -33.75 27.65 49.55
CA ALA A 238 -35.08 27.45 50.10
C ALA A 238 -35.57 28.75 50.80
N PRO A 239 -36.86 28.95 50.98
CA PRO A 239 -37.42 28.98 52.32
C PRO A 239 -38.35 27.80 52.60
#